data_d3b41e8ce6306a4bc3fd99160b983f05
#
_entry.id   d3b41e8ce6306a4bc3fd99160b983f05
#
_cell.length_a   1.000
_cell.length_b   1.000
_cell.length_c   1.000
_cell.angle_alpha   90.00
_cell.angle_beta   90.00
_cell.angle_gamma   90.00
#
_symmetry.space_group_name_H-M   'P 1'
#
loop_
_entity.id
_entity.type
_entity.pdbx_description
1 polymer ?
#
loop_
_entity_poly.entity_id
_entity_poly.type
_entity_poly.pdbx_seq_one_letter_code
_entity_poly.pdbx_strand_id
1 'polypeptide(L)'
;GSADAYKNALFGIKLIVDKKTRRLSDLSSISPGPVPRSLELLVFSRELIPQIIKEIKANGFRNVNGDQETQRIVVIVPKPSLEELSQVADEVARITRSTIATLAKIKSNSGMRLKAGLENEYIDPPTAGKARKNLDKFFDKFAELVKLHTLKKRKDLLGSQFQPENKEETELLLKLKKIKNV
;
A
#
# COMPACT_ATOMS: atom_id res chain seq x y z
N GLY A 1 1.97 1.47 -4.49
CA GLY A 1 2.09 2.76 -3.86
C GLY A 1 1.44 3.89 -4.64
N SER A 2 1.43 5.11 -4.08
CA SER A 2 0.85 6.29 -4.73
C SER A 2 1.51 6.62 -6.07
N ALA A 3 2.81 6.36 -6.24
CA ALA A 3 3.54 6.57 -7.48
C ALA A 3 3.00 5.73 -8.64
N ASP A 4 2.59 4.48 -8.38
CA ASP A 4 2.03 3.60 -9.40
C ASP A 4 0.65 4.06 -9.87
N ALA A 5 -0.17 4.61 -8.96
CA ALA A 5 -1.47 5.17 -9.30
C ALA A 5 -1.33 6.38 -10.24
N TYR A 6 -0.39 7.27 -9.98
CA TYR A 6 -0.11 8.42 -10.85
C TYR A 6 0.49 8.00 -12.19
N LYS A 7 1.37 7.00 -12.19
CA LYS A 7 1.90 6.41 -13.41
C LYS A 7 0.79 5.86 -14.30
N ASN A 8 -0.14 5.11 -13.72
CA ASN A 8 -1.30 4.57 -14.44
C ASN A 8 -2.24 5.68 -14.94
N ALA A 9 -2.45 6.73 -14.14
CA ALA A 9 -3.24 7.88 -14.54
C ALA A 9 -2.61 8.61 -15.74
N LEU A 10 -1.28 8.79 -15.75
CA LEU A 10 -0.57 9.36 -16.89
C LEU A 10 -0.66 8.46 -18.13
N PHE A 11 -0.46 7.17 -18.00
CA PHE A 11 -0.56 6.22 -19.10
C PHE A 11 -1.95 6.22 -19.76
N GLY A 12 -2.99 6.44 -18.99
CA GLY A 12 -4.37 6.47 -19.45
C GLY A 12 -4.78 7.75 -20.16
N ILE A 13 -3.95 8.80 -20.16
CA ILE A 13 -4.26 10.06 -20.85
C ILE A 13 -4.32 9.83 -22.35
N LYS A 14 -5.41 10.30 -22.98
CA LYS A 14 -5.63 10.16 -24.41
C LYS A 14 -5.37 11.49 -25.12
N LEU A 15 -4.72 11.39 -26.27
CA LEU A 15 -4.44 12.51 -27.17
C LEU A 15 -4.93 12.17 -28.57
N ILE A 16 -5.26 13.20 -29.35
CA ILE A 16 -5.57 13.07 -30.77
C ILE A 16 -4.31 13.43 -31.56
N VAL A 17 -3.73 12.44 -32.23
CA VAL A 17 -2.54 12.59 -33.06
C VAL A 17 -2.88 12.09 -34.47
N ASP A 18 -2.70 12.95 -35.48
CA ASP A 18 -3.03 12.63 -36.88
C ASP A 18 -4.45 12.09 -37.05
N LYS A 19 -5.42 12.73 -36.40
CA LYS A 19 -6.86 12.38 -36.41
C LYS A 19 -7.18 11.03 -35.76
N LYS A 20 -6.22 10.41 -35.05
CA LYS A 20 -6.40 9.15 -34.31
C LYS A 20 -6.23 9.39 -32.80
N THR A 21 -7.05 8.72 -32.00
CA THR A 21 -6.91 8.70 -30.55
C THR A 21 -5.75 7.80 -30.16
N ARG A 22 -4.78 8.36 -29.44
CA ARG A 22 -3.62 7.64 -28.89
C ARG A 22 -3.57 7.78 -27.40
N ARG A 23 -3.07 6.77 -26.72
CA ARG A 23 -2.74 6.85 -25.29
C ARG A 23 -1.33 7.39 -25.11
N LEU A 24 -1.11 8.08 -23.99
CA LEU A 24 0.23 8.56 -23.66
C LEU A 24 1.24 7.40 -23.53
N SER A 25 0.79 6.22 -23.11
CA SER A 25 1.60 5.00 -23.09
C SER A 25 2.11 4.55 -24.47
N ASP A 26 1.41 4.92 -25.53
CA ASP A 26 1.83 4.60 -26.91
C ASP A 26 2.83 5.62 -27.48
N LEU A 27 2.92 6.79 -26.86
CA LEU A 27 3.70 7.93 -27.32
C LEU A 27 4.97 8.18 -26.49
N SER A 28 5.08 7.54 -25.35
CA SER A 28 6.17 7.76 -24.40
C SER A 28 6.43 6.54 -23.52
N SER A 29 7.62 6.51 -22.92
CA SER A 29 7.92 5.64 -21.80
C SER A 29 7.97 6.45 -20.51
N ILE A 30 7.50 5.87 -19.39
CA ILE A 30 7.46 6.53 -18.09
C ILE A 30 8.37 5.79 -17.11
N SER A 31 9.24 6.53 -16.44
CA SER A 31 10.18 6.05 -15.43
C SER A 31 10.19 6.99 -14.21
N PRO A 32 10.78 6.57 -13.07
CA PRO A 32 11.03 7.50 -11.97
C PRO A 32 11.83 8.70 -12.44
N GLY A 33 11.43 9.88 -11.97
CA GLY A 33 12.08 11.14 -12.34
C GLY A 33 13.34 11.45 -11.54
N PRO A 34 14.03 12.54 -11.89
CA PRO A 34 15.33 12.91 -11.31
C PRO A 34 15.24 13.44 -9.88
N VAL A 35 14.04 13.85 -9.45
CA VAL A 35 13.80 14.35 -8.08
C VAL A 35 12.76 13.48 -7.38
N PRO A 36 12.75 13.48 -6.03
CA PRO A 36 11.71 12.76 -5.30
C PRO A 36 10.30 13.18 -5.74
N ARG A 37 9.38 12.22 -5.81
CA ARG A 37 7.98 12.44 -6.23
C ARG A 37 7.86 13.01 -7.64
N SER A 38 8.73 12.63 -8.54
CA SER A 38 8.62 12.97 -9.95
C SER A 38 8.55 11.72 -10.83
N LEU A 39 7.93 11.89 -11.98
CA LEU A 39 7.92 10.92 -13.07
C LEU A 39 8.54 11.57 -14.30
N GLU A 40 9.31 10.82 -15.04
CA GLU A 40 9.94 11.26 -16.27
C GLU A 40 9.38 10.51 -17.46
N LEU A 41 8.91 11.26 -18.45
CA LEU A 41 8.46 10.70 -19.72
C LEU A 41 9.54 10.93 -20.77
N LEU A 42 9.90 9.86 -21.46
CA LEU A 42 10.66 9.94 -22.71
C LEU A 42 9.67 9.85 -23.87
N VAL A 43 9.48 10.97 -24.56
CA VAL A 43 8.53 11.08 -25.65
C VAL A 43 9.19 10.66 -26.96
N PHE A 44 8.52 9.81 -27.75
CA PHE A 44 9.12 9.25 -28.97
C PHE A 44 9.17 10.23 -30.14
N SER A 45 8.27 11.24 -30.14
CA SER A 45 8.23 12.29 -31.16
C SER A 45 8.33 13.67 -30.55
N ARG A 46 9.37 14.39 -30.91
CA ARG A 46 9.67 15.74 -30.39
C ARG A 46 8.52 16.73 -30.59
N GLU A 47 7.87 16.68 -31.72
CA GLU A 47 6.79 17.60 -32.08
C GLU A 47 5.55 17.49 -31.18
N LEU A 48 5.38 16.34 -30.51
CA LEU A 48 4.23 16.07 -29.64
C LEU A 48 4.39 16.66 -28.23
N ILE A 49 5.58 17.07 -27.85
CA ILE A 49 5.87 17.55 -26.47
C ILE A 49 4.94 18.67 -26.03
N PRO A 50 4.74 19.77 -26.80
CA PRO A 50 3.81 20.82 -26.39
C PRO A 50 2.38 20.33 -26.19
N GLN A 51 1.89 19.49 -27.07
CA GLN A 51 0.55 18.91 -26.97
C GLN A 51 0.43 17.98 -25.75
N ILE A 52 1.42 17.15 -25.51
CA ILE A 52 1.46 16.22 -24.36
C ILE A 52 1.45 17.02 -23.04
N ILE A 53 2.27 18.07 -22.93
CA ILE A 53 2.31 18.94 -21.74
C ILE A 53 0.95 19.56 -21.49
N LYS A 54 0.31 20.08 -22.52
CA LYS A 54 -1.02 20.67 -22.43
C LYS A 54 -2.05 19.68 -21.92
N GLU A 55 -2.02 18.46 -22.44
CA GLU A 55 -2.96 17.40 -22.06
C GLU A 55 -2.71 16.89 -20.63
N ILE A 56 -1.46 16.74 -20.24
CA ILE A 56 -1.10 16.36 -18.86
C ILE A 56 -1.63 17.41 -17.88
N LYS A 57 -1.43 18.71 -18.17
CA LYS A 57 -1.96 19.81 -17.35
C LYS A 57 -3.49 19.81 -17.30
N ALA A 58 -4.15 19.55 -18.43
CA ALA A 58 -5.61 19.44 -18.50
C ALA A 58 -6.18 18.30 -17.64
N ASN A 59 -5.38 17.27 -17.38
CA ASN A 59 -5.73 16.14 -16.50
C ASN A 59 -5.34 16.35 -15.02
N GLY A 60 -5.04 17.58 -14.63
CA GLY A 60 -4.85 17.97 -13.23
C GLY A 60 -3.40 17.96 -12.71
N PHE A 61 -2.43 17.64 -13.54
CA PHE A 61 -1.01 17.71 -13.17
C PHE A 61 -0.50 19.15 -13.44
N ARG A 62 -0.26 19.91 -12.38
CA ARG A 62 0.09 21.34 -12.50
C ARG A 62 1.56 21.60 -12.76
N ASN A 63 2.43 20.76 -12.22
CA ASN A 63 3.88 20.95 -12.30
C ASN A 63 4.48 20.01 -13.34
N VAL A 64 4.54 20.48 -14.57
CA VAL A 64 4.99 19.73 -15.75
C VAL A 64 6.00 20.57 -16.51
N ASN A 65 7.20 20.04 -16.68
CA ASN A 65 8.29 20.68 -17.43
C ASN A 65 8.79 19.75 -18.51
N GLY A 66 8.87 20.24 -19.74
CA GLY A 66 9.36 19.48 -20.88
C GLY A 66 10.52 20.16 -21.58
N ASP A 67 11.39 19.33 -22.18
CA ASP A 67 12.51 19.75 -23.01
C ASP A 67 12.40 19.04 -24.35
N GLN A 68 12.19 19.80 -25.42
CA GLN A 68 12.06 19.26 -26.78
C GLN A 68 13.37 18.65 -27.29
N GLU A 69 14.52 19.18 -26.89
CA GLU A 69 15.81 18.67 -27.34
C GLU A 69 16.12 17.28 -26.79
N THR A 70 15.88 17.08 -25.50
CA THR A 70 16.04 15.77 -24.82
C THR A 70 14.84 14.86 -24.97
N GLN A 71 13.72 15.38 -25.47
CA GLN A 71 12.43 14.70 -25.60
C GLN A 71 11.89 14.18 -24.26
N ARG A 72 12.23 14.85 -23.16
CA ARG A 72 11.86 14.47 -21.79
C ARG A 72 10.85 15.44 -21.20
N ILE A 73 9.89 14.89 -20.50
CA ILE A 73 8.92 15.64 -19.70
C ILE A 73 9.02 15.14 -18.27
N VAL A 74 9.21 16.07 -17.32
CA VAL A 74 9.20 15.77 -15.89
C VAL A 74 7.89 16.23 -15.29
N VAL A 75 7.18 15.32 -14.63
CA VAL A 75 5.92 15.58 -13.93
C VAL A 75 6.15 15.42 -12.44
N ILE A 76 5.90 16.49 -11.68
CA ILE A 76 5.96 16.44 -10.23
C ILE A 76 4.61 15.93 -9.69
N VAL A 77 4.66 14.82 -8.96
CA VAL A 77 3.48 14.22 -8.34
C VAL A 77 3.09 15.05 -7.12
N PRO A 78 1.81 15.47 -6.98
CA PRO A 78 1.37 16.22 -5.81
C PRO A 78 1.60 15.45 -4.51
N LYS A 79 1.91 16.15 -3.43
CA LYS A 79 1.91 15.55 -2.09
C LYS A 79 0.48 15.18 -1.71
N PRO A 80 0.25 13.97 -1.15
CA PRO A 80 -1.08 13.62 -0.66
C PRO A 80 -1.51 14.60 0.42
N SER A 81 -2.79 14.99 0.42
CA SER A 81 -3.39 15.78 1.49
C SER A 81 -3.48 14.94 2.77
N LEU A 82 -3.66 15.62 3.91
CA LEU A 82 -3.90 14.93 5.19
C LEU A 82 -5.16 14.07 5.13
N GLU A 83 -6.18 14.53 4.41
CA GLU A 83 -7.42 13.77 4.19
C GLU A 83 -7.16 12.47 3.40
N GLU A 84 -6.41 12.54 2.30
CA GLU A 84 -6.02 11.36 1.52
C GLU A 84 -5.19 10.38 2.36
N LEU A 85 -4.24 10.86 3.14
CA LEU A 85 -3.43 10.04 4.04
C LEU A 85 -4.29 9.39 5.13
N SER A 86 -5.26 10.12 5.65
CA SER A 86 -6.21 9.61 6.64
C SER A 86 -7.08 8.49 6.07
N GLN A 87 -7.59 8.65 4.84
CA GLN A 87 -8.35 7.62 4.14
C GLN A 87 -7.52 6.34 3.92
N VAL A 88 -6.25 6.49 3.53
CA VAL A 88 -5.34 5.34 3.39
C VAL A 88 -5.10 4.67 4.75
N ALA A 89 -4.91 5.43 5.81
CA ALA A 89 -4.75 4.89 7.17
C ALA A 89 -5.98 4.12 7.63
N ASP A 90 -7.18 4.61 7.35
CA ASP A 90 -8.44 3.94 7.67
C ASP A 90 -8.61 2.64 6.89
N GLU A 91 -8.24 2.64 5.61
CA GLU A 91 -8.25 1.43 4.78
C GLU A 91 -7.26 0.38 5.29
N VAL A 92 -6.07 0.77 5.68
CA VAL A 92 -5.09 -0.12 6.32
C VAL A 92 -5.65 -0.73 7.61
N ALA A 93 -6.31 0.07 8.44
CA ALA A 93 -6.97 -0.41 9.65
C ALA A 93 -8.12 -1.40 9.34
N ARG A 94 -8.90 -1.14 8.30
CA ARG A 94 -9.98 -2.03 7.84
C ARG A 94 -9.43 -3.38 7.38
N ILE A 95 -8.39 -3.38 6.55
CA ILE A 95 -7.73 -4.59 6.08
C ILE A 95 -7.19 -5.40 7.26
N THR A 96 -6.61 -4.74 8.24
CA THR A 96 -6.10 -5.40 9.46
C THR A 96 -7.19 -6.09 10.24
N ARG A 97 -8.33 -5.43 10.46
CA ARG A 97 -9.48 -6.04 11.15
C ARG A 97 -9.99 -7.28 10.39
N SER A 98 -10.09 -7.19 9.07
CA SER A 98 -10.49 -8.32 8.22
C SER A 98 -9.50 -9.47 8.29
N THR A 99 -8.20 -9.19 8.28
CA THR A 99 -7.14 -10.19 8.39
C THR A 99 -7.20 -10.90 9.74
N ILE A 100 -7.35 -10.16 10.84
CA ILE A 100 -7.47 -10.73 12.20
C ILE A 100 -8.72 -11.59 12.32
N ALA A 101 -9.83 -11.17 11.74
CA ALA A 101 -11.06 -11.98 11.72
C ALA A 101 -10.87 -13.30 10.95
N THR A 102 -10.15 -13.26 9.83
CA THR A 102 -9.79 -14.46 9.07
C THR A 102 -8.88 -15.40 9.87
N LEU A 103 -7.88 -14.85 10.57
CA LEU A 103 -7.00 -15.61 11.44
C LEU A 103 -7.78 -16.29 12.58
N ALA A 104 -8.73 -15.59 13.19
CA ALA A 104 -9.59 -16.14 14.24
C ALA A 104 -10.44 -17.31 13.73
N LYS A 105 -10.96 -17.22 12.50
CA LYS A 105 -11.65 -18.32 11.83
C LYS A 105 -10.78 -19.54 11.63
N ILE A 106 -9.55 -19.34 11.12
CA ILE A 106 -8.59 -20.43 10.90
C ILE A 106 -8.22 -21.09 12.23
N LYS A 107 -7.96 -20.31 13.26
CA LYS A 107 -7.70 -20.79 14.63
C LYS A 107 -8.84 -21.67 15.14
N SER A 108 -10.07 -21.19 15.01
CA SER A 108 -11.27 -21.93 15.42
C SER A 108 -11.43 -23.25 14.66
N ASN A 109 -11.29 -23.22 13.33
CA ASN A 109 -11.38 -24.42 12.50
C ASN A 109 -10.27 -25.44 12.84
N SER A 110 -9.05 -25.00 13.06
CA SER A 110 -7.93 -25.83 13.48
C SER A 110 -8.17 -26.45 14.86
N GLY A 111 -8.73 -25.68 15.79
CA GLY A 111 -9.13 -26.17 17.12
C GLY A 111 -10.22 -27.26 17.03
N MET A 112 -11.20 -27.10 16.15
CA MET A 112 -12.24 -28.10 15.92
C MET A 112 -11.66 -29.40 15.33
N ARG A 113 -10.70 -29.31 14.42
CA ARG A 113 -9.99 -30.48 13.87
C ARG A 113 -9.21 -31.22 14.95
N LEU A 114 -8.51 -30.50 15.84
CA LEU A 114 -7.83 -31.13 16.99
C LEU A 114 -8.81 -31.85 17.89
N LYS A 115 -9.95 -31.22 18.20
CA LYS A 115 -11.00 -31.81 19.01
C LYS A 115 -11.58 -33.09 18.37
N ALA A 116 -11.87 -33.05 17.07
CA ALA A 116 -12.35 -34.21 16.31
C ALA A 116 -11.33 -35.34 16.30
N GLY A 117 -10.03 -35.04 16.10
CA GLY A 117 -8.94 -36.01 16.16
C GLY A 117 -8.83 -36.69 17.53
N LEU A 118 -9.01 -35.92 18.60
CA LEU A 118 -9.03 -36.44 19.98
C LEU A 118 -10.25 -37.33 20.25
N GLU A 119 -11.44 -36.90 19.86
CA GLU A 119 -12.69 -37.63 20.04
C GLU A 119 -12.72 -38.95 19.26
N ASN A 120 -12.11 -38.98 18.07
CA ASN A 120 -11.98 -40.16 17.22
C ASN A 120 -10.73 -41.00 17.52
N GLU A 121 -10.00 -40.70 18.58
CA GLU A 121 -8.80 -41.41 19.03
C GLU A 121 -7.65 -41.47 18.01
N TYR A 122 -7.62 -40.53 17.06
CA TYR A 122 -6.50 -40.37 16.10
C TYR A 122 -5.25 -39.73 16.73
N ILE A 123 -5.44 -38.96 17.78
CA ILE A 123 -4.37 -38.36 18.57
C ILE A 123 -4.64 -38.56 20.07
N ASP A 124 -3.58 -38.71 20.85
CA ASP A 124 -3.68 -38.84 22.30
C ASP A 124 -3.90 -37.47 22.98
N PRO A 125 -4.45 -37.47 24.24
CA PRO A 125 -4.70 -36.20 24.95
C PRO A 125 -3.45 -35.34 25.20
N PRO A 126 -2.28 -35.86 25.57
CA PRO A 126 -1.07 -35.04 25.74
C PRO A 126 -0.62 -34.37 24.43
N THR A 127 -0.66 -35.08 23.32
CA THR A 127 -0.32 -34.57 21.98
C THR A 127 -1.31 -33.50 21.55
N ALA A 128 -2.61 -33.70 21.74
CA ALA A 128 -3.64 -32.73 21.45
C ALA A 128 -3.49 -31.46 22.28
N GLY A 129 -3.20 -31.58 23.56
CA GLY A 129 -2.97 -30.43 24.46
C GLY A 129 -1.75 -29.61 24.05
N LYS A 130 -0.66 -30.26 23.68
CA LYS A 130 0.56 -29.60 23.20
C LYS A 130 0.33 -28.88 21.87
N ALA A 131 -0.35 -29.53 20.92
CA ALA A 131 -0.71 -28.95 19.63
C ALA A 131 -1.62 -27.72 19.83
N ARG A 132 -2.59 -27.77 20.75
CA ARG A 132 -3.47 -26.65 21.07
C ARG A 132 -2.71 -25.45 21.61
N LYS A 133 -1.79 -25.68 22.55
CA LYS A 133 -0.94 -24.58 23.08
C LYS A 133 -0.08 -23.94 21.97
N ASN A 134 0.51 -24.74 21.10
CA ASN A 134 1.33 -24.25 20.01
C ASN A 134 0.48 -23.45 19.01
N LEU A 135 -0.72 -23.91 18.70
CA LEU A 135 -1.67 -23.24 17.84
C LEU A 135 -2.04 -21.87 18.40
N ASP A 136 -2.43 -21.81 19.67
CA ASP A 136 -2.82 -20.55 20.33
C ASP A 136 -1.65 -19.56 20.36
N LYS A 137 -0.46 -19.98 20.72
CA LYS A 137 0.75 -19.14 20.69
C LYS A 137 1.06 -18.61 19.30
N PHE A 138 0.97 -19.44 18.28
CA PHE A 138 1.24 -19.06 16.90
C PHE A 138 0.29 -17.98 16.42
N PHE A 139 -1.01 -18.17 16.61
CA PHE A 139 -2.02 -17.20 16.17
C PHE A 139 -1.99 -15.91 16.98
N ASP A 140 -1.76 -15.96 18.29
CA ASP A 140 -1.63 -14.78 19.13
C ASP A 140 -0.42 -13.95 18.72
N LYS A 141 0.72 -14.59 18.49
CA LYS A 141 1.94 -13.92 18.02
C LYS A 141 1.76 -13.31 16.65
N PHE A 142 1.12 -14.02 15.74
CA PHE A 142 0.88 -13.53 14.37
C PHE A 142 -0.09 -12.35 14.37
N ALA A 143 -1.17 -12.41 15.14
CA ALA A 143 -2.11 -11.30 15.30
C ALA A 143 -1.43 -10.06 15.88
N GLU A 144 -0.56 -10.21 16.87
CA GLU A 144 0.22 -9.11 17.44
C GLU A 144 1.14 -8.48 16.39
N LEU A 145 1.85 -9.28 15.59
CA LEU A 145 2.70 -8.79 14.51
C LEU A 145 1.92 -8.00 13.47
N VAL A 146 0.77 -8.48 13.07
CA VAL A 146 -0.12 -7.78 12.12
C VAL A 146 -0.55 -6.42 12.68
N LYS A 147 -0.95 -6.38 13.96
CA LYS A 147 -1.33 -5.14 14.64
C LYS A 147 -0.15 -4.15 14.75
N LEU A 148 1.04 -4.63 15.07
CA LEU A 148 2.26 -3.81 15.14
C LEU A 148 2.61 -3.20 13.77
N HIS A 149 2.57 -3.98 12.71
CA HIS A 149 2.82 -3.49 11.36
C HIS A 149 1.80 -2.45 10.91
N THR A 150 0.53 -2.67 11.21
CA THR A 150 -0.54 -1.73 10.93
C THR A 150 -0.34 -0.41 11.66
N LEU A 151 -0.03 -0.48 12.95
CA LEU A 151 0.20 0.69 13.78
C LEU A 151 1.39 1.51 13.29
N LYS A 152 2.48 0.83 12.94
CA LYS A 152 3.65 1.46 12.34
C LYS A 152 3.31 2.15 11.03
N LYS A 153 2.56 1.49 10.16
CA LYS A 153 2.15 2.05 8.87
C LYS A 153 1.27 3.28 9.04
N ARG A 154 0.29 3.23 9.92
CA ARG A 154 -0.57 4.38 10.23
C ARG A 154 0.22 5.55 10.79
N LYS A 155 1.17 5.28 11.69
CA LYS A 155 2.05 6.31 12.24
C LYS A 155 2.93 6.94 11.16
N ASP A 156 3.50 6.15 10.26
CA ASP A 156 4.32 6.63 9.16
C ASP A 156 3.49 7.49 8.17
N LEU A 157 2.23 7.11 7.92
CA LEU A 157 1.32 7.87 7.06
C LEU A 157 0.88 9.20 7.67
N LEU A 158 0.49 9.21 8.94
CA LEU A 158 -0.11 10.37 9.61
C LEU A 158 0.92 11.26 10.32
N GLY A 159 2.13 10.77 10.55
CA GLY A 159 3.20 11.54 11.20
C GLY A 159 2.78 12.11 12.55
N SER A 160 2.89 13.42 12.71
CA SER A 160 2.52 14.13 13.94
C SER A 160 1.01 14.13 14.23
N GLN A 161 0.18 13.84 13.24
CA GLN A 161 -1.28 13.76 13.38
C GLN A 161 -1.75 12.39 13.88
N PHE A 162 -0.84 11.43 14.01
CA PHE A 162 -1.16 10.11 14.50
C PHE A 162 -1.52 10.15 16.00
N GLN A 163 -2.67 9.53 16.34
CA GLN A 163 -3.14 9.35 17.71
C GLN A 163 -3.50 7.88 17.92
N PRO A 164 -3.07 7.24 19.03
CA PRO A 164 -3.54 5.90 19.37
C PRO A 164 -5.04 5.95 19.70
N GLU A 165 -5.78 4.96 19.21
CA GLU A 165 -7.25 4.91 19.39
C GLU A 165 -7.67 4.32 20.74
N ASN A 166 -6.81 3.50 21.36
CA ASN A 166 -7.10 2.79 22.61
C ASN A 166 -5.84 2.44 23.40
N LYS A 167 -6.04 1.84 24.59
CA LYS A 167 -4.95 1.37 25.45
C LYS A 167 -4.04 0.34 24.79
N GLU A 168 -4.64 -0.60 24.05
CA GLU A 168 -3.87 -1.65 23.35
C GLU A 168 -2.89 -1.05 22.36
N GLU A 169 -3.31 -0.08 21.55
CA GLU A 169 -2.44 0.63 20.62
C GLU A 169 -1.33 1.41 21.31
N THR A 170 -1.62 2.03 22.45
CA THR A 170 -0.61 2.72 23.26
C THR A 170 0.47 1.76 23.76
N GLU A 171 0.09 0.58 24.23
CA GLU A 171 1.03 -0.47 24.67
C GLU A 171 1.87 -1.02 23.49
N LEU A 172 1.24 -1.22 22.34
CA LEU A 172 1.92 -1.67 21.13
C LEU A 172 2.94 -0.63 20.63
N LEU A 173 2.64 0.67 20.75
CA LEU A 173 3.58 1.75 20.42
C LEU A 173 4.83 1.71 21.31
N LEU A 174 4.68 1.40 22.58
CA LEU A 174 5.81 1.23 23.50
C LEU A 174 6.69 0.03 23.09
N LYS A 175 6.08 -1.06 22.65
CA LYS A 175 6.82 -2.22 22.10
C LYS A 175 7.59 -1.86 20.84
N LEU A 176 7.00 -1.09 19.92
CA LEU A 176 7.67 -0.62 18.70
C LEU A 176 8.90 0.23 18.99
N LYS A 177 8.83 1.09 20.00
CA LYS A 177 9.97 1.91 20.42
C LYS A 177 11.14 1.06 20.95
N LYS A 178 10.84 0.00 21.68
CA LYS A 178 11.85 -0.93 22.20
C LYS A 178 12.56 -1.71 21.09
N ILE A 179 11.84 -2.09 20.04
CA ILE A 179 12.40 -2.82 18.90
C ILE A 179 13.34 -1.94 18.06
N LYS A 180 13.09 -0.63 17.98
CA LYS A 180 13.97 0.30 17.25
C LYS A 180 15.28 0.63 17.95
N ASN A 181 15.40 0.32 19.23
CA ASN A 181 16.59 0.58 20.04
C ASN A 181 17.49 -0.66 20.20
N VAL A 182 17.26 -1.71 19.42
CA VAL A 182 18.10 -2.87 19.22
C VAL A 182 18.62 -2.87 17.79
#